data_9ec8fe4fd52b47a759225a233d4bed32
#
_entry.id   9ec8fe4fd52b47a759225a233d4bed32
#
_cell.length_a   1.000
_cell.length_b   1.000
_cell.length_c   1.000
_cell.angle_alpha   90.00
_cell.angle_beta   90.00
_cell.angle_gamma   90.00
#
_symmetry.space_group_name_H-M   'P 1'
#
loop_
_entity.id
_entity.type
_entity.pdbx_description
1 polymer ?
#
loop_
_entity_poly.entity_id
_entity_poly.type
_entity_poly.pdbx_seq_one_letter_code
_entity_poly.pdbx_strand_id
1 'polypeptide(L)'
;MSEMKKTLVSGLPQLGLELTEETCDTLCAFGVAMVKQNEVMNLTGITDDRGVAKAHLLDSLTVMACADLTGKTLIDVGCGAGFPGVPLAIASGAKVTLLDSLGKRMKWLETVLPQLGIDAECVTARAEEAVAAR
;
A
#
# COMPACT_ATOMS: atom_id res chain seq x y z
N MET A 1 1.93 1.15 21.84
CA MET A 1 2.14 0.68 20.45
C MET A 1 1.02 -0.30 20.10
N SER A 2 0.37 -0.09 18.95
CA SER A 2 -0.72 -0.97 18.52
C SER A 2 -0.20 -2.37 18.17
N GLU A 3 -1.09 -3.35 18.18
CA GLU A 3 -0.75 -4.71 17.75
C GLU A 3 -0.31 -4.75 16.28
N MET A 4 -0.92 -3.93 15.44
CA MET A 4 -0.51 -3.80 14.03
C MET A 4 0.94 -3.35 13.92
N LYS A 5 1.34 -2.30 14.65
CA LYS A 5 2.71 -1.78 14.63
C LYS A 5 3.70 -2.79 15.21
N LYS A 6 3.36 -3.43 16.32
CA LYS A 6 4.20 -4.48 16.92
C LYS A 6 4.48 -5.61 15.93
N THR A 7 3.44 -6.08 15.25
CA THR A 7 3.57 -7.16 14.26
C THR A 7 4.40 -6.72 13.06
N LEU A 8 4.18 -5.51 12.56
CA LEU A 8 4.95 -4.95 11.46
C LEU A 8 6.44 -4.86 11.82
N VAL A 9 6.75 -4.23 12.93
CA VAL A 9 8.14 -4.03 13.37
C VAL A 9 8.84 -5.35 13.61
N SER A 10 8.16 -6.34 14.20
CA SER A 10 8.72 -7.67 14.44
C SER A 10 9.03 -8.44 13.14
N GLY A 11 8.28 -8.19 12.08
CA GLY A 11 8.46 -8.87 10.80
C GLY A 11 9.53 -8.28 9.90
N LEU A 12 9.89 -7.02 10.08
CA LEU A 12 10.85 -6.34 9.20
C LEU A 12 12.23 -7.00 9.15
N PRO A 13 12.84 -7.42 10.29
CA PRO A 13 14.14 -8.07 10.24
C PRO A 13 14.15 -9.37 9.43
N GLN A 14 13.05 -10.10 9.41
CA GLN A 14 12.91 -11.33 8.63
C GLN A 14 12.97 -11.06 7.12
N LEU A 15 12.61 -9.83 6.70
CA LEU A 15 12.72 -9.39 5.31
C LEU A 15 14.06 -8.71 5.01
N GLY A 16 14.91 -8.53 6.03
CA GLY A 16 16.15 -7.79 5.88
C GLY A 16 15.93 -6.29 5.71
N LEU A 17 14.81 -5.76 6.18
CA LEU A 17 14.44 -4.35 6.01
C LEU A 17 14.59 -3.58 7.33
N GLU A 18 15.13 -2.36 7.21
CA GLU A 18 15.15 -1.37 8.27
C GLU A 18 14.35 -0.16 7.81
N LEU A 19 13.28 0.16 8.52
CA LEU A 19 12.44 1.32 8.24
C LEU A 19 12.44 2.24 9.46
N THR A 20 12.32 3.54 9.20
CA THR A 20 12.19 4.51 10.29
C THR A 20 10.86 4.32 11.02
N GLU A 21 10.80 4.79 12.26
CA GLU A 21 9.57 4.76 13.03
C GLU A 21 8.44 5.53 12.31
N GLU A 22 8.78 6.67 11.72
CA GLU A 22 7.83 7.47 10.94
C GLU A 22 7.24 6.67 9.77
N THR A 23 8.07 5.94 9.03
CA THR A 23 7.60 5.08 7.93
C THR A 23 6.69 3.99 8.44
N CYS A 24 7.04 3.34 9.55
CA CYS A 24 6.19 2.32 10.16
C CYS A 24 4.84 2.91 10.60
N ASP A 25 4.84 4.11 11.17
CA ASP A 25 3.61 4.78 11.56
C ASP A 25 2.71 5.09 10.37
N THR A 26 3.29 5.53 9.26
CA THR A 26 2.53 5.81 8.03
C THR A 26 1.93 4.53 7.45
N LEU A 27 2.69 3.44 7.43
CA LEU A 27 2.19 2.13 7.00
C LEU A 27 0.99 1.69 7.83
N CYS A 28 1.09 1.81 9.16
CA CYS A 28 0.00 1.45 10.06
C CYS A 28 -1.20 2.38 9.91
N ALA A 29 -0.97 3.67 9.71
CA ALA A 29 -2.05 4.64 9.47
C ALA A 29 -2.84 4.28 8.21
N PHE A 30 -2.16 3.85 7.17
CA PHE A 30 -2.85 3.37 5.96
C PHE A 30 -3.64 2.10 6.24
N GLY A 31 -3.05 1.14 6.96
CA GLY A 31 -3.74 -0.10 7.34
C GLY A 31 -5.02 0.18 8.14
N VAL A 32 -4.96 1.08 9.11
CA VAL A 32 -6.12 1.48 9.91
C VAL A 32 -7.19 2.16 9.04
N ALA A 33 -6.78 3.06 8.16
CA ALA A 33 -7.71 3.76 7.25
C ALA A 33 -8.41 2.77 6.32
N MET A 34 -7.68 1.77 5.83
CA MET A 34 -8.23 0.73 4.96
C MET A 34 -9.27 -0.13 5.69
N VAL A 35 -8.99 -0.53 6.91
CA VAL A 35 -9.93 -1.33 7.72
C VAL A 35 -11.20 -0.52 7.99
N LYS A 36 -11.06 0.77 8.29
CA LYS A 36 -12.21 1.65 8.50
C LYS A 36 -13.06 1.79 7.23
N GLN A 37 -12.42 2.00 6.09
CA GLN A 37 -13.13 2.13 4.81
C GLN A 37 -13.80 0.81 4.42
N ASN A 38 -13.23 -0.32 4.84
CA ASN A 38 -13.78 -1.64 4.56
C ASN A 38 -15.20 -1.83 5.12
N GLU A 39 -15.59 -1.04 6.12
CA GLU A 39 -16.94 -1.10 6.69
C GLU A 39 -18.02 -0.69 5.68
N VAL A 40 -17.68 0.16 4.72
CA VAL A 40 -18.61 0.70 3.72
C VAL A 40 -18.26 0.28 2.29
N MET A 41 -17.12 -0.37 2.09
CA MET A 41 -16.63 -0.75 0.78
C MET A 41 -15.80 -2.04 0.93
N ASN A 42 -16.16 -3.09 0.24
CA ASN A 42 -15.43 -4.37 0.37
C ASN A 42 -14.01 -4.26 -0.21
N LEU A 43 -13.04 -4.02 0.65
CA LEU A 43 -11.62 -3.91 0.28
C LEU A 43 -10.83 -5.16 0.63
N THR A 44 -11.16 -5.80 1.76
CA THR A 44 -10.44 -6.97 2.24
C THR A 44 -11.32 -7.81 3.16
N GLY A 45 -11.03 -9.11 3.25
CA GLY A 45 -11.60 -9.98 4.27
C GLY A 45 -10.81 -10.01 5.57
N ILE A 46 -9.63 -9.35 5.58
CA ILE A 46 -8.71 -9.33 6.73
C ILE A 46 -8.83 -7.98 7.42
N THR A 47 -9.30 -7.97 8.66
CA THR A 47 -9.58 -6.73 9.39
C THR A 47 -8.88 -6.65 10.75
N ASP A 48 -8.30 -7.72 11.24
CA ASP A 48 -7.57 -7.71 12.50
C ASP A 48 -6.16 -7.14 12.34
N ASP A 49 -5.63 -6.54 13.39
CA ASP A 49 -4.34 -5.86 13.38
C ASP A 49 -3.20 -6.74 12.88
N ARG A 50 -3.09 -7.96 13.41
CA ARG A 50 -2.02 -8.88 13.02
C ARG A 50 -2.14 -9.33 11.57
N GLY A 51 -3.36 -9.64 11.14
CA GLY A 51 -3.64 -10.05 9.77
C GLY A 51 -3.30 -8.95 8.76
N VAL A 52 -3.70 -7.71 9.05
CA VAL A 52 -3.37 -6.57 8.19
C VAL A 52 -1.85 -6.36 8.12
N ALA A 53 -1.16 -6.41 9.27
CA ALA A 53 0.29 -6.25 9.29
C ALA A 53 1.00 -7.34 8.50
N LYS A 54 0.59 -8.59 8.62
CA LYS A 54 1.24 -9.72 7.95
C LYS A 54 0.84 -9.87 6.49
N ALA A 55 -0.46 -9.94 6.22
CA ALA A 55 -0.96 -10.29 4.89
C ALA A 55 -0.99 -9.10 3.94
N HIS A 56 -1.06 -7.88 4.44
CA HIS A 56 -1.10 -6.68 3.62
C HIS A 56 0.18 -5.86 3.68
N LEU A 57 0.64 -5.48 4.87
CA LEU A 57 1.81 -4.60 4.96
C LEU A 57 3.11 -5.35 4.70
N LEU A 58 3.42 -6.36 5.50
CA LEU A 58 4.67 -7.11 5.34
C LEU A 58 4.75 -7.85 4.01
N ASP A 59 3.65 -8.47 3.59
CA ASP A 59 3.60 -9.17 2.31
C ASP A 59 3.93 -8.22 1.15
N SER A 60 3.37 -7.01 1.16
CA SER A 60 3.67 -6.00 0.16
C SER A 60 5.16 -5.61 0.15
N LEU A 61 5.76 -5.50 1.32
CA LEU A 61 7.16 -5.11 1.46
C LEU A 61 8.14 -6.19 1.03
N THR A 62 7.69 -7.44 0.80
CA THR A 62 8.57 -8.51 0.30
C THR A 62 9.19 -8.14 -1.06
N VAL A 63 8.54 -7.31 -1.85
CA VAL A 63 9.08 -6.83 -3.12
C VAL A 63 10.41 -6.09 -2.90
N MET A 64 10.53 -5.33 -1.82
CA MET A 64 11.76 -4.61 -1.46
C MET A 64 12.90 -5.56 -1.09
N ALA A 65 12.57 -6.74 -0.57
CA ALA A 65 13.57 -7.75 -0.24
C ALA A 65 14.17 -8.40 -1.51
N CYS A 66 13.46 -8.31 -2.63
CA CYS A 66 13.85 -8.94 -3.89
C CYS A 66 14.53 -7.98 -4.86
N ALA A 67 14.30 -6.66 -4.72
CA ALA A 67 14.80 -5.67 -5.67
C ALA A 67 14.98 -4.31 -5.00
N ASP A 68 15.98 -3.55 -5.44
CA ASP A 68 16.14 -2.15 -5.05
C ASP A 68 15.21 -1.30 -5.95
N LEU A 69 14.20 -0.69 -5.34
CA LEU A 69 13.20 0.11 -6.04
C LEU A 69 13.48 1.61 -5.97
N THR A 70 14.53 2.03 -5.28
CA THR A 70 14.86 3.45 -5.10
C THR A 70 14.96 4.18 -6.45
N GLY A 71 14.19 5.23 -6.61
CA GLY A 71 14.18 6.05 -7.83
C GLY A 71 13.53 5.40 -9.05
N LYS A 72 13.03 4.19 -8.91
CA LYS A 72 12.37 3.48 -10.02
C LYS A 72 10.90 3.84 -10.12
N THR A 73 10.33 3.64 -11.29
CA THR A 73 8.89 3.79 -11.52
C THR A 73 8.24 2.43 -11.42
N LEU A 74 7.14 2.34 -10.66
CA LEU A 74 6.42 1.10 -10.43
C LEU A 74 4.93 1.34 -10.69
N ILE A 75 4.31 0.42 -11.42
CA ILE A 75 2.87 0.46 -11.66
C ILE A 75 2.24 -0.76 -11.01
N ASP A 76 1.27 -0.52 -10.12
CA ASP A 76 0.47 -1.58 -9.51
C ASP A 76 -0.83 -1.71 -10.29
N VAL A 77 -0.92 -2.71 -11.15
CA VAL A 77 -2.08 -2.95 -12.02
C VAL A 77 -3.11 -3.79 -11.27
N GLY A 78 -4.34 -3.28 -11.18
CA GLY A 78 -5.38 -3.93 -10.39
C GLY A 78 -5.13 -3.80 -8.89
N CYS A 79 -4.76 -2.59 -8.46
CA CYS A 79 -4.28 -2.36 -7.09
C CYS A 79 -5.29 -2.65 -5.98
N GLY A 80 -6.59 -2.69 -6.29
CA GLY A 80 -7.63 -2.98 -5.30
C GLY A 80 -7.59 -2.00 -4.14
N ALA A 81 -7.39 -2.51 -2.93
CA ALA A 81 -7.29 -1.70 -1.72
C ALA A 81 -5.97 -0.92 -1.61
N GLY A 82 -5.08 -1.08 -2.58
CA GLY A 82 -3.80 -0.37 -2.62
C GLY A 82 -2.59 -1.26 -2.30
N PHE A 83 -2.72 -2.55 -2.38
CA PHE A 83 -1.62 -3.48 -2.09
C PHE A 83 -1.17 -4.23 -3.35
N PRO A 84 0.12 -4.34 -3.61
CA PRO A 84 1.27 -3.89 -2.80
C PRO A 84 1.66 -2.43 -3.02
N GLY A 85 1.02 -1.69 -3.92
CA GLY A 85 1.48 -0.39 -4.38
C GLY A 85 1.63 0.66 -3.30
N VAL A 86 0.65 0.81 -2.39
CA VAL A 86 0.71 1.86 -1.36
C VAL A 86 1.83 1.62 -0.35
N PRO A 87 1.99 0.42 0.24
CA PRO A 87 3.15 0.19 1.11
C PRO A 87 4.48 0.46 0.40
N LEU A 88 4.61 0.12 -0.88
CA LEU A 88 5.83 0.40 -1.63
C LEU A 88 6.03 1.89 -1.87
N ALA A 89 4.96 2.64 -2.11
CA ALA A 89 5.04 4.10 -2.22
C ALA A 89 5.52 4.75 -0.91
N ILE A 90 5.12 4.18 0.23
CA ILE A 90 5.52 4.68 1.55
C ILE A 90 6.98 4.38 1.84
N ALA A 91 7.45 3.18 1.53
CA ALA A 91 8.70 2.64 2.08
C ALA A 91 9.84 2.51 1.08
N SER A 92 9.58 2.37 -0.22
CA SER A 92 10.62 1.94 -1.16
C SER A 92 11.39 3.07 -1.86
N GLY A 93 10.89 4.29 -1.85
CA GLY A 93 11.46 5.38 -2.64
C GLY A 93 11.13 5.31 -4.13
N ALA A 94 10.30 4.37 -4.56
CA ALA A 94 9.83 4.29 -5.93
C ALA A 94 8.74 5.32 -6.20
N LYS A 95 8.61 5.73 -7.46
CA LYS A 95 7.45 6.49 -7.93
C LYS A 95 6.37 5.49 -8.33
N VAL A 96 5.29 5.46 -7.57
CA VAL A 96 4.24 4.46 -7.72
C VAL A 96 3.01 5.04 -8.41
N THR A 97 2.51 4.34 -9.41
CA THR A 97 1.20 4.58 -10.02
C THR A 97 0.29 3.42 -9.66
N LEU A 98 -0.87 3.75 -9.12
CA LEU A 98 -1.91 2.78 -8.77
C LEU A 98 -2.97 2.80 -9.86
N LEU A 99 -3.25 1.64 -10.44
CA LEU A 99 -4.20 1.51 -11.54
C LEU A 99 -5.25 0.49 -11.20
N ASP A 100 -6.53 0.87 -11.31
CA ASP A 100 -7.65 -0.04 -11.13
C ASP A 100 -8.84 0.48 -11.94
N SER A 101 -9.68 -0.43 -12.39
CA SER A 101 -10.90 -0.09 -13.15
C SER A 101 -12.05 0.34 -12.26
N LEU A 102 -12.02 0.03 -10.96
CA LEU A 102 -13.11 0.33 -10.04
C LEU A 102 -12.99 1.73 -9.46
N GLY A 103 -13.80 2.65 -10.00
CA GLY A 103 -13.73 4.08 -9.65
C GLY A 103 -13.93 4.39 -8.18
N LYS A 104 -14.77 3.63 -7.46
CA LYS A 104 -15.03 3.86 -6.03
C LYS A 104 -13.77 3.67 -5.19
N ARG A 105 -12.99 2.61 -5.46
CA ARG A 105 -11.73 2.35 -4.76
C ARG A 105 -10.70 3.44 -5.08
N MET A 106 -10.61 3.82 -6.34
CA MET A 106 -9.67 4.86 -6.77
C MET A 106 -9.99 6.21 -6.17
N LYS A 107 -11.27 6.57 -6.08
CA LYS A 107 -11.70 7.81 -5.42
C LYS A 107 -11.28 7.84 -3.94
N TRP A 108 -11.46 6.72 -3.26
CA TRP A 108 -11.03 6.62 -1.87
C TRP A 108 -9.52 6.79 -1.74
N LEU A 109 -8.75 6.11 -2.59
CA LEU A 109 -7.28 6.23 -2.58
C LEU A 109 -6.84 7.67 -2.86
N GLU A 110 -7.42 8.32 -3.85
CA GLU A 110 -7.14 9.73 -4.17
C GLU A 110 -7.39 10.66 -2.99
N THR A 111 -8.33 10.31 -2.12
CA THR A 111 -8.69 11.10 -0.93
C THR A 111 -7.77 10.79 0.25
N VAL A 112 -7.54 9.51 0.53
CA VAL A 112 -6.81 9.09 1.75
C VAL A 112 -5.31 9.30 1.64
N LEU A 113 -4.72 9.08 0.47
CA LEU A 113 -3.27 9.15 0.33
C LEU A 113 -2.70 10.54 0.67
N PRO A 114 -3.25 11.65 0.14
CA PRO A 114 -2.76 12.97 0.53
C PRO A 114 -2.95 13.28 2.01
N GLN A 115 -4.03 12.79 2.62
CA GLN A 115 -4.29 12.97 4.06
C GLN A 115 -3.20 12.33 4.92
N LEU A 116 -2.61 11.25 4.44
CA LEU A 116 -1.55 10.54 5.14
C LEU A 116 -0.14 10.94 4.69
N GLY A 117 -0.03 11.92 3.79
CA GLY A 117 1.25 12.36 3.27
C GLY A 117 1.91 11.34 2.34
N ILE A 118 1.12 10.48 1.71
CA ILE A 118 1.62 9.44 0.81
C ILE A 118 1.55 9.94 -0.62
N ASP A 119 2.69 9.89 -1.33
CA ASP A 119 2.79 10.32 -2.72
C ASP A 119 2.68 9.12 -3.65
N ALA A 120 1.58 9.04 -4.38
CA ALA A 120 1.36 8.03 -5.41
C ALA A 120 0.34 8.57 -6.41
N GLU A 121 0.51 8.23 -7.68
CA GLU A 121 -0.43 8.60 -8.73
C GLU A 121 -1.56 7.56 -8.80
N CYS A 122 -2.80 8.02 -8.92
CA CYS A 122 -3.97 7.15 -9.06
C CYS A 122 -4.57 7.30 -10.45
N VAL A 123 -4.74 6.18 -11.15
CA VAL A 123 -5.32 6.16 -12.50
C VAL A 123 -6.48 5.17 -12.52
N THR A 124 -7.68 5.67 -12.87
CA THR A 124 -8.86 4.82 -13.04
C THR A 124 -8.96 4.43 -14.51
N ALA A 125 -8.59 3.20 -14.82
CA ALA A 125 -8.65 2.67 -16.17
C ALA A 125 -8.49 1.16 -16.15
N ARG A 126 -8.80 0.52 -17.27
CA ARG A 126 -8.41 -0.87 -17.48
C ARG A 126 -6.95 -0.91 -17.94
N ALA A 127 -6.26 -2.00 -17.64
CA ALA A 127 -4.86 -2.16 -18.01
C ALA A 127 -4.63 -1.96 -19.52
N GLU A 128 -5.53 -2.48 -20.36
CA GLU A 128 -5.43 -2.36 -21.82
C GLU A 128 -5.52 -0.90 -22.27
N GLU A 129 -6.39 -0.12 -21.64
CA GLU A 129 -6.57 1.30 -21.96
C GLU A 129 -5.32 2.10 -21.60
N ALA A 130 -4.72 1.80 -20.45
CA ALA A 130 -3.50 2.47 -19.99
C ALA A 130 -2.32 2.18 -20.93
N VAL A 131 -2.19 0.94 -21.40
CA VAL A 131 -1.15 0.55 -22.35
C VAL A 131 -1.36 1.23 -23.70
N ALA A 132 -2.60 1.30 -24.18
CA ALA A 132 -2.94 1.90 -25.46
C ALA A 132 -2.73 3.42 -25.46
N ALA A 133 -2.84 4.08 -24.30
CA ALA A 133 -2.68 5.53 -24.18
C ALA A 133 -1.21 5.99 -24.11
N ARG A 134 -0.29 5.06 -24.01
CA ARG A 134 1.15 5.37 -23.88
C ARG A 134 1.91 5.31 -25.23
#